data_794cbaeb5402d4ae38bd5231e8497ec1
#
_entry.id   794cbaeb5402d4ae38bd5231e8497ec1
#
_cell.length_a   1.000
_cell.length_b   1.000
_cell.length_c   1.000
_cell.angle_alpha   90.00
_cell.angle_beta   90.00
_cell.angle_gamma   90.00
#
_symmetry.space_group_name_H-M   'P 1'
#
loop_
_entity.id
_entity.type
_entity.pdbx_description
1 polymer ?
#
loop_
_entity_poly.entity_id
_entity_poly.type
_entity_poly.pdbx_seq_one_letter_code
_entity_poly.pdbx_strand_id
1 'polypeptide(L)'
;TSGVSPATPSASTVKRRFYGSAEIDPVMAKKQLTSIVDEILMHFTSKPGVKVTITVDIEADSPVPSPGFDAKTQRDVKENCNVLKFKNADFDDLLE
;
A
#
# COMPACT_ATOMS: atom_id res chain seq x y z
N THR A 1 29.19 24.48 -8.18
CA THR A 1 28.49 24.44 -8.01
C THR A 1 27.99 24.28 -7.89
N SER A 2 28.45 24.30 -7.91
CA SER A 2 27.68 24.20 -7.76
C SER A 2 26.85 24.25 -7.60
N GLY A 3 26.86 24.43 -7.59
CA GLY A 3 25.94 24.49 -7.42
C GLY A 3 25.21 24.80 -7.41
N VAL A 4 25.35 25.10 -7.52
CA VAL A 4 24.56 25.43 -7.40
C VAL A 4 23.70 25.72 -7.45
N SER A 5 23.73 25.83 -7.52
CA SER A 5 22.88 26.08 -7.48
C SER A 5 22.06 26.45 -7.41
N PRO A 6 22.19 26.58 -7.42
CA PRO A 6 21.29 27.10 -7.19
C PRO A 6 20.41 27.44 -7.37
N ALA A 7 20.72 27.28 -7.33
CA ALA A 7 19.72 27.54 -7.55
C ALA A 7 18.64 28.29 -7.71
N THR A 8 17.96 28.26 -8.64
CA THR A 8 16.81 29.05 -8.71
C THR A 8 15.82 28.63 -7.68
N PRO A 9 15.54 29.44 -6.74
CA PRO A 9 14.71 29.03 -5.62
C PRO A 9 13.30 28.64 -6.01
N SER A 10 12.69 29.36 -6.92
CA SER A 10 11.31 29.05 -7.23
C SER A 10 11.17 27.69 -7.88
N ALA A 11 12.14 27.33 -8.70
CA ALA A 11 12.09 26.01 -9.31
C ALA A 11 12.25 24.92 -8.28
N SER A 12 13.05 25.16 -7.26
CA SER A 12 13.31 24.12 -6.28
C SER A 12 12.13 23.89 -5.34
N THR A 13 11.14 24.77 -5.31
CA THR A 13 10.01 24.59 -4.43
C THR A 13 8.93 23.74 -5.05
N VAL A 14 8.98 23.48 -6.32
CA VAL A 14 7.97 22.66 -6.99
C VAL A 14 8.51 21.25 -7.16
N LYS A 15 7.83 20.28 -6.61
CA LYS A 15 8.20 18.89 -6.76
C LYS A 15 7.19 18.19 -7.65
N ARG A 16 7.63 17.20 -8.38
CA ARG A 16 6.78 16.54 -9.37
C ARG A 16 6.44 15.10 -9.02
N ARG A 17 6.93 14.60 -7.91
CA ARG A 17 6.70 13.21 -7.60
C ARG A 17 6.65 13.02 -6.10
N PHE A 18 5.73 12.20 -5.67
CA PHE A 18 5.61 11.83 -4.27
C PHE A 18 5.73 10.32 -4.15
N TYR A 19 6.45 9.89 -3.16
CA TYR A 19 6.60 8.51 -2.80
C TYR A 19 6.36 8.38 -1.33
N GLY A 20 5.57 7.42 -0.92
CA GLY A 20 5.35 7.18 0.49
C GLY A 20 5.05 5.72 0.71
N SER A 21 5.54 5.17 1.80
CA SER A 21 5.23 3.82 2.22
C SER A 21 4.85 3.85 3.68
N ALA A 22 3.90 3.03 4.06
CA ALA A 22 3.49 2.98 5.44
C ALA A 22 3.24 1.53 5.82
N GLU A 23 3.63 1.21 7.03
CA GLU A 23 3.32 -0.08 7.60
C GLU A 23 2.07 0.08 8.44
N ILE A 24 1.11 -0.81 8.26
CA ILE A 24 -0.19 -0.67 8.86
C ILE A 24 -0.42 -1.80 9.82
N ASP A 25 -0.84 -1.46 11.04
CA ASP A 25 -1.18 -2.45 12.04
C ASP A 25 -2.46 -3.15 11.59
N PRO A 26 -2.44 -4.47 11.42
CA PRO A 26 -3.63 -5.17 10.92
C PRO A 26 -4.87 -4.94 11.77
N VAL A 27 -4.70 -4.79 13.08
CA VAL A 27 -5.83 -4.58 13.97
C VAL A 27 -6.45 -3.20 13.76
N MET A 28 -5.61 -2.22 13.44
CA MET A 28 -6.07 -0.84 13.26
C MET A 28 -6.15 -0.44 11.79
N ALA A 29 -6.10 -1.41 10.88
CA ALA A 29 -5.92 -1.12 9.47
C ALA A 29 -7.01 -0.22 8.91
N LYS A 30 -8.26 -0.50 9.27
CA LYS A 30 -9.36 0.28 8.73
C LYS A 30 -9.24 1.75 9.11
N LYS A 31 -8.91 2.01 10.35
CA LYS A 31 -8.76 3.38 10.83
C LYS A 31 -7.56 4.06 10.20
N GLN A 32 -6.44 3.34 10.13
CA GLN A 32 -5.23 3.91 9.57
C GLN A 32 -5.38 4.18 8.08
N LEU A 33 -6.03 3.30 7.35
CA LEU A 33 -6.26 3.53 5.92
C LEU A 33 -7.19 4.70 5.70
N THR A 34 -8.20 4.85 6.54
CA THR A 34 -9.08 6.01 6.45
C THR A 34 -8.30 7.30 6.65
N SER A 35 -7.40 7.32 7.63
CA SER A 35 -6.59 8.52 7.87
C SER A 35 -5.67 8.80 6.68
N ILE A 36 -5.10 7.76 6.09
CA ILE A 36 -4.24 7.96 4.92
C ILE A 36 -5.05 8.58 3.78
N VAL A 37 -6.26 8.08 3.56
CA VAL A 37 -7.10 8.65 2.52
C VAL A 37 -7.43 10.11 2.81
N ASP A 38 -7.84 10.40 4.04
CA ASP A 38 -8.32 11.74 4.36
C ASP A 38 -7.19 12.75 4.44
N GLU A 39 -6.03 12.34 4.93
CA GLU A 39 -4.98 13.29 5.23
C GLU A 39 -3.88 13.35 4.19
N ILE A 40 -3.76 12.34 3.35
CA ILE A 40 -2.69 12.30 2.36
C ILE A 40 -3.24 12.23 0.95
N LEU A 41 -4.06 11.23 0.67
CA LEU A 41 -4.50 11.02 -0.69
C LEU A 41 -5.33 12.16 -1.24
N MET A 42 -6.14 12.77 -0.40
CA MET A 42 -7.00 13.85 -0.87
C MET A 42 -6.21 15.05 -1.36
N HIS A 43 -5.00 15.23 -0.87
CA HIS A 43 -4.16 16.31 -1.38
C HIS A 43 -3.77 16.09 -2.84
N PHE A 44 -3.76 14.85 -3.28
CA PHE A 44 -3.38 14.54 -4.66
C PHE A 44 -4.59 14.33 -5.56
N THR A 45 -5.60 13.62 -5.06
CA THR A 45 -6.74 13.30 -5.91
C THR A 45 -7.59 14.52 -6.19
N SER A 46 -7.48 15.57 -5.40
CA SER A 46 -8.22 16.79 -5.65
C SER A 46 -7.54 17.70 -6.69
N LYS A 47 -6.35 17.36 -7.13
CA LYS A 47 -5.63 18.19 -8.09
C LYS A 47 -5.77 17.62 -9.49
N PRO A 48 -6.12 18.46 -10.46
CA PRO A 48 -6.27 17.96 -11.83
C PRO A 48 -4.91 17.57 -12.41
N GLY A 49 -4.92 16.52 -13.19
CA GLY A 49 -3.71 16.08 -13.88
C GLY A 49 -2.76 15.24 -13.04
N VAL A 50 -3.08 15.04 -11.77
CA VAL A 50 -2.23 14.22 -10.92
C VAL A 50 -2.66 12.76 -11.04
N LYS A 51 -1.69 11.89 -11.28
CA LYS A 51 -1.95 10.47 -11.36
C LYS A 51 -1.50 9.81 -10.08
N VAL A 52 -2.40 9.10 -9.43
CA VAL A 52 -2.12 8.47 -8.15
C VAL A 52 -2.19 6.96 -8.31
N THR A 53 -1.16 6.28 -7.85
CA THR A 53 -1.15 4.82 -7.83
C THR A 53 -0.97 4.37 -6.39
N ILE A 54 -1.81 3.43 -5.98
CA ILE A 54 -1.76 2.89 -4.64
C ILE A 54 -1.55 1.39 -4.76
N THR A 55 -0.56 0.89 -4.05
CA THR A 55 -0.28 -0.53 -4.03
C THR A 55 -0.45 -1.03 -2.60
N VAL A 56 -1.14 -2.12 -2.45
CA VAL A 56 -1.36 -2.72 -1.14
C VAL A 56 -0.74 -4.11 -1.15
N ASP A 57 0.15 -4.35 -0.22
CA ASP A 57 0.78 -5.65 -0.04
C ASP A 57 0.36 -6.21 1.31
N ILE A 58 -0.08 -7.44 1.31
CA ILE A 58 -0.52 -8.10 2.51
C ILE A 58 0.23 -9.41 2.65
N GLU A 59 0.84 -9.61 3.80
CA GLU A 59 1.51 -10.86 4.12
C GLU A 59 0.90 -11.40 5.40
N ALA A 60 0.51 -12.64 5.38
CA ALA A 60 -0.03 -13.29 6.56
C ALA A 60 0.66 -14.64 6.72
N ASP A 61 1.33 -14.84 7.83
CA ASP A 61 2.07 -16.04 8.08
C ASP A 61 1.49 -16.77 9.27
N SER A 62 1.43 -18.08 9.15
CA SER A 62 1.01 -18.91 10.27
C SER A 62 2.05 -20.00 10.48
N PRO A 63 3.17 -19.65 11.11
CA PRO A 63 4.24 -20.63 11.30
C PRO A 63 3.85 -21.67 12.35
N VAL A 64 4.44 -22.85 12.22
CA VAL A 64 4.22 -23.88 13.22
C VAL A 64 4.62 -23.36 14.58
N PRO A 65 3.88 -23.66 15.65
CA PRO A 65 2.79 -24.62 15.70
C PRO A 65 1.41 -24.06 15.43
N SER A 66 1.30 -22.88 14.87
CA SER A 66 -0.01 -22.35 14.52
C SER A 66 -0.71 -23.27 13.52
N PRO A 67 -2.04 -23.25 13.48
CA PRO A 67 -2.78 -24.21 12.67
C PRO A 67 -2.68 -24.01 11.17
N GLY A 68 -2.18 -22.88 10.72
CA GLY A 68 -2.14 -22.62 9.30
C GLY A 68 -3.49 -22.21 8.75
N PHE A 69 -3.60 -22.17 7.45
CA PHE A 69 -4.81 -21.74 6.78
C PHE A 69 -5.49 -22.96 6.16
N ASP A 70 -6.70 -23.25 6.60
CA ASP A 70 -7.41 -24.42 6.10
C ASP A 70 -8.01 -24.14 4.72
N ALA A 71 -8.59 -25.17 4.13
CA ALA A 71 -9.12 -25.06 2.77
C ALA A 71 -10.24 -24.03 2.68
N LYS A 72 -11.07 -23.92 3.70
CA LYS A 72 -12.14 -22.96 3.67
C LYS A 72 -11.62 -21.55 3.71
N THR A 73 -10.66 -21.27 4.58
CA THR A 73 -10.04 -19.94 4.65
C THR A 73 -9.37 -19.59 3.32
N GLN A 74 -8.63 -20.52 2.76
CA GLN A 74 -7.97 -20.28 1.49
C GLN A 74 -8.98 -19.93 0.40
N ARG A 75 -10.05 -20.69 0.33
CA ARG A 75 -11.06 -20.44 -0.69
C ARG A 75 -11.73 -19.10 -0.50
N ASP A 76 -12.13 -18.81 0.74
CA ASP A 76 -12.84 -17.56 1.01
C ASP A 76 -11.99 -16.34 0.70
N VAL A 77 -10.74 -16.38 1.11
CA VAL A 77 -9.83 -15.26 0.87
C VAL A 77 -9.58 -15.08 -0.62
N LYS A 78 -9.35 -16.17 -1.33
CA LYS A 78 -9.08 -16.07 -2.76
C LYS A 78 -10.29 -15.58 -3.53
N GLU A 79 -11.48 -16.00 -3.14
CA GLU A 79 -12.69 -15.51 -3.78
C GLU A 79 -12.86 -14.01 -3.54
N ASN A 80 -12.61 -13.58 -2.32
CA ASN A 80 -12.73 -12.15 -2.01
C ASN A 80 -11.68 -11.32 -2.73
N CYS A 81 -10.47 -11.83 -2.83
CA CYS A 81 -9.43 -11.14 -3.58
C CYS A 81 -9.81 -11.00 -5.05
N ASN A 82 -10.44 -12.04 -5.59
CA ASN A 82 -10.88 -11.99 -6.97
C ASN A 82 -11.95 -10.92 -7.17
N VAL A 83 -12.90 -10.87 -6.26
CA VAL A 83 -13.96 -9.84 -6.32
C VAL A 83 -13.36 -8.45 -6.19
N LEU A 84 -12.35 -8.29 -5.35
CA LEU A 84 -11.71 -7.00 -5.12
C LEU A 84 -10.63 -6.68 -6.14
N LYS A 85 -10.47 -7.55 -7.13
CA LYS A 85 -9.56 -7.28 -8.26
C LYS A 85 -8.10 -7.26 -7.88
N PHE A 86 -7.71 -8.15 -7.00
CA PHE A 86 -6.29 -8.32 -6.69
C PHE A 86 -5.59 -8.89 -7.92
N LYS A 87 -4.41 -8.40 -8.18
CA LYS A 87 -3.62 -8.89 -9.30
C LYS A 87 -3.13 -10.30 -9.04
N ASN A 88 -2.78 -10.59 -7.81
CA ASN A 88 -2.38 -11.94 -7.45
C ASN A 88 -2.71 -12.16 -5.99
N ALA A 89 -2.99 -13.39 -5.65
CA ALA A 89 -3.30 -13.79 -4.29
C ALA A 89 -3.12 -15.30 -4.23
N ASP A 90 -2.16 -15.73 -3.42
CA ASP A 90 -1.85 -17.15 -3.34
C ASP A 90 -1.45 -17.52 -1.94
N PHE A 91 -1.60 -18.79 -1.65
CA PHE A 91 -1.15 -19.37 -0.40
C PHE A 91 0.02 -20.29 -0.70
N ASP A 92 1.03 -20.21 0.14
CA ASP A 92 2.20 -21.03 0.01
C ASP A 92 2.36 -21.93 1.20
N ASP A 93 3.13 -22.95 0.98
CA ASP A 93 3.52 -23.85 2.02
C ASP A 93 4.87 -23.36 2.57
N LEU A 94 4.89 -22.93 3.80
CA LEU A 94 6.10 -22.34 4.38
C LEU A 94 7.02 -23.37 4.98
N LEU A 95 6.97 -24.54 4.50
CA LEU A 95 7.75 -25.56 5.06
C LEU A 95 9.17 -25.46 4.82
N GLU A 96 9.73 -24.93 4.29
CA GLU A 96 10.96 -25.02 4.10
C GLU A 96 11.78 -24.71 5.02
#